data_7d42025dd5b3b5e570cac58000792e8e
#
_entry.id   7d42025dd5b3b5e570cac58000792e8e
#
_cell.length_a   1.000
_cell.length_b   1.000
_cell.length_c   1.000
_cell.angle_alpha   90.00
_cell.angle_beta   90.00
_cell.angle_gamma   90.00
#
_symmetry.space_group_name_H-M   'P 1'
#
loop_
_entity.id
_entity.type
_entity.pdbx_description
1 polymer ?
#
loop_
_entity_poly.entity_id
_entity_poly.type
_entity_poly.pdbx_seq_one_letter_code
_entity_poly.pdbx_strand_id
1 'polypeptide(L)'
;MPERPRRGFSLSRKERKTMISAIEQRVRHYWTLRSHDFGAVRKNELENEMGRRWLHEIERLLPEGRDIRILDAGTGTGFFAILLAQAGYSVEGIDLTPAMLEEAGALAAQRGLDIVFREMDAQALFYEDASFDVVISRNLTWTLPEPEKAYREWFRVLKPGGVLMNFDADYAENVRSHSAQNRRVRPGSPYGHIGMTDALQRENDEITLAVDVGQTRPAWDGQTLLDIGFSDCRTDTTVGRRILGELDLKHAPMFGVRAIKP
;
A
#
# COMPACT_ATOMS: atom_id res chain seq x y z
N MET A 1 39.29 -3.77 23.97
CA MET A 1 37.84 -3.98 24.08
C MET A 1 37.49 -5.18 23.22
N PRO A 2 36.92 -6.28 23.70
CA PRO A 2 36.59 -7.41 22.86
C PRO A 2 35.34 -7.13 22.03
N GLU A 3 35.46 -7.36 20.74
CA GLU A 3 34.35 -7.33 19.78
C GLU A 3 33.27 -8.36 20.15
N ARG A 4 32.01 -7.91 20.22
CA ARG A 4 30.87 -8.82 20.39
C ARG A 4 30.62 -9.49 19.05
N PRO A 5 30.58 -10.83 18.98
CA PRO A 5 30.23 -11.52 17.76
C PRO A 5 28.74 -11.27 17.46
N ARG A 6 28.43 -10.69 16.30
CA ARG A 6 27.08 -10.69 15.70
C ARG A 6 26.75 -12.13 15.35
N ARG A 7 26.08 -12.85 16.24
CA ARG A 7 25.44 -14.12 15.87
C ARG A 7 24.20 -13.80 15.05
N GLY A 8 24.34 -13.76 13.73
CA GLY A 8 23.23 -13.86 12.81
C GLY A 8 22.62 -15.26 12.92
N PHE A 9 21.52 -15.40 13.64
CA PHE A 9 20.69 -16.60 13.56
C PHE A 9 20.02 -16.60 12.18
N SER A 10 20.56 -17.35 11.24
CA SER A 10 19.89 -17.62 9.96
C SER A 10 18.76 -18.60 10.24
N LEU A 11 17.51 -18.13 10.18
CA LEU A 11 16.33 -18.99 10.25
C LEU A 11 16.34 -19.99 9.11
N SER A 12 15.97 -21.25 9.39
CA SER A 12 15.72 -22.24 8.36
C SER A 12 14.56 -21.81 7.47
N ARG A 13 14.48 -22.33 6.25
CA ARG A 13 13.39 -22.07 5.31
C ARG A 13 12.00 -22.34 5.93
N LYS A 14 11.88 -23.36 6.77
CA LYS A 14 10.63 -23.74 7.46
C LYS A 14 10.27 -22.70 8.53
N GLU A 15 11.23 -22.28 9.36
CA GLU A 15 11.02 -21.27 10.40
C GLU A 15 10.64 -19.92 9.79
N ARG A 16 11.32 -19.50 8.71
CA ARG A 16 10.97 -18.29 7.97
C ARG A 16 9.55 -18.34 7.42
N LYS A 17 9.13 -19.45 6.80
CA LYS A 17 7.78 -19.61 6.29
C LYS A 17 6.72 -19.54 7.40
N THR A 18 6.99 -20.16 8.55
CA THR A 18 6.09 -20.12 9.72
C THR A 18 5.98 -18.69 10.26
N MET A 19 7.09 -17.97 10.36
CA MET A 19 7.10 -16.57 10.82
C MET A 19 6.30 -15.66 9.87
N ILE A 20 6.51 -15.77 8.57
CA ILE A 20 5.77 -15.00 7.56
C ILE A 20 4.27 -15.26 7.69
N SER A 21 3.84 -16.52 7.72
CA SER A 21 2.43 -16.88 7.87
C SER A 21 1.82 -16.34 9.16
N ALA A 22 2.56 -16.31 10.27
CA ALA A 22 2.08 -15.72 11.53
C ALA A 22 1.90 -14.19 11.42
N ILE A 23 2.82 -13.51 10.73
CA ILE A 23 2.70 -12.05 10.49
C ILE A 23 1.50 -11.75 9.59
N GLU A 24 1.32 -12.49 8.49
CA GLU A 24 0.17 -12.34 7.59
C GLU A 24 -1.17 -12.51 8.32
N GLN A 25 -1.27 -13.49 9.23
CA GLN A 25 -2.45 -13.68 10.06
C GLN A 25 -2.71 -12.49 10.99
N ARG A 26 -1.66 -11.90 11.60
CA ARG A 26 -1.78 -10.69 12.43
C ARG A 26 -2.24 -9.50 11.59
N VAL A 27 -1.64 -9.27 10.42
CA VAL A 27 -2.03 -8.21 9.48
C VAL A 27 -3.50 -8.35 9.09
N ARG A 28 -3.93 -9.56 8.66
CA ARG A 28 -5.32 -9.85 8.32
C ARG A 28 -6.26 -9.56 9.49
N HIS A 29 -5.93 -10.03 10.70
CA HIS A 29 -6.74 -9.80 11.89
C HIS A 29 -6.85 -8.31 12.23
N TYR A 30 -5.73 -7.58 12.22
CA TYR A 30 -5.69 -6.14 12.47
C TYR A 30 -6.60 -5.39 11.50
N TRP A 31 -6.49 -5.64 10.20
CA TRP A 31 -7.28 -4.97 9.18
C TRP A 31 -8.75 -5.40 9.19
N THR A 32 -9.06 -6.63 9.61
CA THR A 32 -10.46 -7.06 9.86
C THR A 32 -11.10 -6.20 10.93
N LEU A 33 -10.40 -5.94 12.04
CA LEU A 33 -10.90 -5.09 13.12
C LEU A 33 -11.05 -3.62 12.71
N ARG A 34 -10.28 -3.19 11.71
CA ARG A 34 -10.21 -1.80 11.24
C ARG A 34 -11.12 -1.50 10.03
N SER A 35 -11.65 -2.52 9.37
CA SER A 35 -12.30 -2.37 8.05
C SER A 35 -13.41 -1.32 8.04
N HIS A 36 -14.34 -1.36 8.99
CA HIS A 36 -15.48 -0.46 9.04
C HIS A 36 -15.07 1.01 9.28
N ASP A 37 -14.26 1.27 10.31
CA ASP A 37 -13.81 2.62 10.65
C ASP A 37 -12.92 3.21 9.54
N PHE A 38 -12.08 2.37 8.96
CA PHE A 38 -11.21 2.75 7.84
C PHE A 38 -12.04 3.05 6.59
N GLY A 39 -13.10 2.27 6.32
CA GLY A 39 -14.06 2.50 5.24
C GLY A 39 -14.71 3.88 5.34
N ALA A 40 -15.15 4.28 6.54
CA ALA A 40 -15.74 5.60 6.77
C ALA A 40 -14.75 6.73 6.44
N VAL A 41 -13.48 6.58 6.82
CA VAL A 41 -12.42 7.57 6.51
C VAL A 41 -12.20 7.67 5.00
N ARG A 42 -12.12 6.53 4.29
CA ARG A 42 -11.89 6.48 2.83
C ARG A 42 -13.09 7.01 2.05
N LYS A 43 -14.30 6.73 2.50
CA LYS A 43 -15.51 7.32 1.93
C LYS A 43 -15.47 8.85 1.99
N ASN A 44 -15.15 9.41 3.16
CA ASN A 44 -15.01 10.85 3.31
C ASN A 44 -13.90 11.44 2.42
N GLU A 45 -12.77 10.74 2.28
CA GLU A 45 -11.67 11.16 1.40
C GLU A 45 -12.08 11.16 -0.08
N LEU A 46 -12.88 10.19 -0.54
CA LEU A 46 -13.43 10.16 -1.90
C LEU A 46 -14.36 11.36 -2.18
N GLU A 47 -15.10 11.81 -1.19
CA GLU A 47 -16.14 12.84 -1.32
C GLU A 47 -15.61 14.27 -1.20
N ASN A 48 -14.34 14.45 -0.82
CA ASN A 48 -13.75 15.76 -0.60
C ASN A 48 -12.66 16.12 -1.63
N GLU A 49 -11.98 17.24 -1.41
CA GLU A 49 -10.90 17.75 -2.27
C GLU A 49 -9.72 16.77 -2.43
N MET A 50 -9.45 15.94 -1.42
CA MET A 50 -8.37 14.96 -1.49
C MET A 50 -8.62 13.90 -2.58
N GLY A 51 -9.86 13.46 -2.77
CA GLY A 51 -10.22 12.55 -3.88
C GLY A 51 -9.87 13.15 -5.24
N ARG A 52 -10.21 14.42 -5.47
CA ARG A 52 -9.86 15.13 -6.72
C ARG A 52 -8.34 15.26 -6.91
N ARG A 53 -7.60 15.58 -5.84
CA ARG A 53 -6.14 15.69 -5.90
C ARG A 53 -5.50 14.33 -6.20
N TRP A 54 -6.01 13.25 -5.61
CA TRP A 54 -5.57 11.89 -5.91
C TRP A 54 -5.80 11.54 -7.38
N LEU A 55 -7.00 11.78 -7.90
CA LEU A 55 -7.30 11.50 -9.31
C LEU A 55 -6.33 12.25 -10.23
N HIS A 56 -6.16 13.55 -10.02
CA HIS A 56 -5.23 14.36 -10.80
C HIS A 56 -3.77 13.85 -10.71
N GLU A 57 -3.34 13.45 -9.50
CA GLU A 57 -1.99 12.91 -9.28
C GLU A 57 -1.79 11.60 -10.04
N ILE A 58 -2.78 10.70 -10.02
CA ILE A 58 -2.70 9.41 -10.72
C ILE A 58 -2.75 9.62 -12.23
N GLU A 59 -3.69 10.42 -12.73
CA GLU A 59 -3.88 10.64 -14.18
C GLU A 59 -2.63 11.18 -14.87
N ARG A 60 -1.89 12.08 -14.22
CA ARG A 60 -0.63 12.61 -14.79
C ARG A 60 0.50 11.57 -14.88
N LEU A 61 0.36 10.43 -14.20
CA LEU A 61 1.35 9.34 -14.14
C LEU A 61 0.93 8.13 -14.98
N LEU A 62 -0.33 8.06 -15.44
CA LEU A 62 -0.83 6.98 -16.28
C LEU A 62 -0.11 6.93 -17.63
N PRO A 63 -0.02 5.77 -18.28
CA PRO A 63 0.39 5.68 -19.67
C PRO A 63 -0.65 6.33 -20.58
N GLU A 64 -0.25 6.73 -21.78
CA GLU A 64 -1.17 7.25 -22.78
C GLU A 64 -2.15 6.16 -23.26
N GLY A 65 -3.41 6.54 -23.45
CA GLY A 65 -4.47 5.64 -23.92
C GLY A 65 -5.72 5.69 -23.05
N ARG A 66 -6.84 5.09 -23.53
CA ARG A 66 -8.11 5.05 -22.79
C ARG A 66 -8.49 3.65 -22.30
N ASP A 67 -8.04 2.61 -22.98
CA ASP A 67 -8.35 1.21 -22.63
C ASP A 67 -7.29 0.65 -21.64
N ILE A 68 -7.08 1.38 -20.56
CA ILE A 68 -6.10 1.02 -19.52
C ILE A 68 -6.76 0.09 -18.52
N ARG A 69 -6.16 -1.10 -18.31
CA ARG A 69 -6.56 -2.05 -17.28
C ARG A 69 -5.66 -1.89 -16.06
N ILE A 70 -6.26 -1.57 -14.93
CA ILE A 70 -5.57 -1.22 -13.68
C ILE A 70 -5.80 -2.30 -12.62
N LEU A 71 -4.74 -2.72 -11.93
CA LEU A 71 -4.81 -3.50 -10.71
C LEU A 71 -4.53 -2.60 -9.51
N ASP A 72 -5.50 -2.47 -8.60
CA ASP A 72 -5.34 -1.83 -7.29
C ASP A 72 -4.93 -2.90 -6.28
N ALA A 73 -3.62 -3.00 -6.00
CA ALA A 73 -3.03 -3.99 -5.12
C ALA A 73 -3.08 -3.51 -3.66
N GLY A 74 -3.75 -4.28 -2.80
CA GLY A 74 -4.09 -3.86 -1.44
C GLY A 74 -5.15 -2.77 -1.45
N THR A 75 -6.22 -3.00 -2.20
CA THR A 75 -7.30 -2.02 -2.43
C THR A 75 -7.99 -1.56 -1.14
N GLY A 76 -7.86 -2.35 -0.06
CA GLY A 76 -8.54 -2.09 1.21
C GLY A 76 -10.04 -1.94 1.01
N THR A 77 -10.60 -0.83 1.45
CA THR A 77 -12.02 -0.48 1.27
C THR A 77 -12.33 0.17 -0.09
N GLY A 78 -11.47 -0.05 -1.10
CA GLY A 78 -11.72 0.27 -2.50
C GLY A 78 -11.44 1.71 -2.92
N PHE A 79 -10.65 2.48 -2.16
CA PHE A 79 -10.49 3.91 -2.42
C PHE A 79 -9.99 4.21 -3.86
N PHE A 80 -8.85 3.64 -4.29
CA PHE A 80 -8.34 3.87 -5.64
C PHE A 80 -9.19 3.18 -6.69
N ALA A 81 -9.63 1.95 -6.45
CA ALA A 81 -10.48 1.23 -7.39
C ALA A 81 -11.77 2.01 -7.70
N ILE A 82 -12.45 2.54 -6.69
CA ILE A 82 -13.67 3.33 -6.85
C ILE A 82 -13.38 4.67 -7.53
N LEU A 83 -12.34 5.38 -7.09
CA LEU A 83 -11.95 6.67 -7.65
C LEU A 83 -11.69 6.57 -9.16
N LEU A 84 -10.93 5.56 -9.57
CA LEU A 84 -10.54 5.34 -10.97
C LEU A 84 -11.70 4.80 -11.80
N ALA A 85 -12.53 3.90 -11.25
CA ALA A 85 -13.74 3.43 -11.95
C ALA A 85 -14.73 4.57 -12.18
N GLN A 86 -14.89 5.52 -11.25
CA GLN A 86 -15.71 6.74 -11.45
C GLN A 86 -15.16 7.64 -12.56
N ALA A 87 -13.84 7.63 -12.76
CA ALA A 87 -13.20 8.34 -13.89
C ALA A 87 -13.27 7.58 -15.23
N GLY A 88 -13.84 6.38 -15.23
CA GLY A 88 -14.08 5.58 -16.46
C GLY A 88 -12.97 4.58 -16.78
N TYR A 89 -12.03 4.32 -15.87
CA TYR A 89 -10.99 3.30 -16.06
C TYR A 89 -11.49 1.90 -15.72
N SER A 90 -10.95 0.88 -16.39
CA SER A 90 -11.16 -0.54 -16.04
C SER A 90 -10.25 -0.92 -14.87
N VAL A 91 -10.84 -1.23 -13.70
CA VAL A 91 -10.08 -1.50 -12.47
C VAL A 91 -10.51 -2.81 -11.83
N GLU A 92 -9.54 -3.59 -11.37
CA GLU A 92 -9.74 -4.69 -10.44
C GLU A 92 -9.02 -4.37 -9.12
N GLY A 93 -9.65 -4.68 -7.98
CA GLY A 93 -9.08 -4.51 -6.66
C GLY A 93 -8.78 -5.85 -5.98
N ILE A 94 -7.61 -5.96 -5.36
CA ILE A 94 -7.28 -7.13 -4.53
C ILE A 94 -6.90 -6.73 -3.12
N ASP A 95 -7.29 -7.54 -2.16
CA ASP A 95 -6.86 -7.42 -0.75
C ASP A 95 -6.81 -8.79 -0.08
N LEU A 96 -5.95 -8.94 0.92
CA LEU A 96 -5.85 -10.18 1.69
C LEU A 96 -7.00 -10.33 2.70
N THR A 97 -7.71 -9.24 3.02
CA THR A 97 -8.70 -9.15 4.11
C THR A 97 -10.12 -9.12 3.58
N PRO A 98 -10.93 -10.21 3.69
CA PRO A 98 -12.31 -10.24 3.21
C PRO A 98 -13.17 -9.09 3.72
N ALA A 99 -13.06 -8.73 5.00
CA ALA A 99 -13.84 -7.63 5.59
C ALA A 99 -13.55 -6.26 4.92
N MET A 100 -12.33 -6.05 4.40
CA MET A 100 -12.01 -4.87 3.58
C MET A 100 -12.75 -4.91 2.26
N LEU A 101 -12.77 -6.07 1.59
CA LEU A 101 -13.44 -6.24 0.31
C LEU A 101 -14.96 -6.14 0.41
N GLU A 102 -15.55 -6.56 1.53
CA GLU A 102 -16.99 -6.37 1.81
C GLU A 102 -17.34 -4.87 1.87
N GLU A 103 -16.56 -4.07 2.59
CA GLU A 103 -16.72 -2.60 2.63
C GLU A 103 -16.51 -1.98 1.22
N ALA A 104 -15.49 -2.42 0.47
CA ALA A 104 -15.22 -1.96 -0.88
C ALA A 104 -16.38 -2.24 -1.83
N GLY A 105 -16.91 -3.48 -1.82
CA GLY A 105 -18.05 -3.90 -2.63
C GLY A 105 -19.31 -3.14 -2.29
N ALA A 106 -19.60 -2.96 -0.98
CA ALA A 106 -20.75 -2.18 -0.53
C ALA A 106 -20.66 -0.70 -0.99
N LEU A 107 -19.47 -0.09 -0.91
CA LEU A 107 -19.27 1.30 -1.33
C LEU A 107 -19.34 1.44 -2.85
N ALA A 108 -18.78 0.51 -3.63
CA ALA A 108 -18.89 0.48 -5.10
C ALA A 108 -20.35 0.32 -5.55
N ALA A 109 -21.10 -0.60 -4.94
CA ALA A 109 -22.52 -0.82 -5.23
C ALA A 109 -23.37 0.42 -4.94
N GLN A 110 -23.12 1.12 -3.82
CA GLN A 110 -23.80 2.39 -3.49
C GLN A 110 -23.58 3.48 -4.56
N ARG A 111 -22.49 3.38 -5.34
CA ARG A 111 -22.11 4.31 -6.39
C ARG A 111 -22.47 3.83 -7.79
N GLY A 112 -23.12 2.66 -7.91
CA GLY A 112 -23.50 2.07 -9.18
C GLY A 112 -22.32 1.60 -10.03
N LEU A 113 -21.20 1.25 -9.39
CA LEU A 113 -19.98 0.81 -10.06
C LEU A 113 -19.89 -0.72 -10.02
N ASP A 114 -19.53 -1.31 -11.17
CA ASP A 114 -19.24 -2.74 -11.30
C ASP A 114 -17.71 -2.94 -11.28
N ILE A 115 -17.18 -3.19 -10.10
CA ILE A 115 -15.75 -3.40 -9.87
C ILE A 115 -15.54 -4.81 -9.36
N VAL A 116 -14.60 -5.53 -9.94
CA VAL A 116 -14.22 -6.86 -9.48
C VAL A 116 -13.26 -6.72 -8.30
N PHE A 117 -13.69 -7.21 -7.12
CA PHE A 117 -12.84 -7.33 -5.93
C PHE A 117 -12.53 -8.81 -5.65
N ARG A 118 -11.26 -9.13 -5.37
CA ARG A 118 -10.81 -10.52 -5.11
C ARG A 118 -9.96 -10.62 -3.85
N GLU A 119 -10.24 -11.62 -3.03
CA GLU A 119 -9.31 -12.02 -1.96
C GLU A 119 -8.05 -12.60 -2.59
N MET A 120 -6.91 -11.93 -2.39
CA MET A 120 -5.63 -12.32 -2.97
C MET A 120 -4.46 -11.70 -2.22
N ASP A 121 -3.37 -12.47 -2.07
CA ASP A 121 -2.09 -11.95 -1.57
C ASP A 121 -1.38 -11.17 -2.67
N ALA A 122 -1.05 -9.91 -2.41
CA ALA A 122 -0.31 -9.06 -3.33
C ALA A 122 1.12 -9.56 -3.62
N GLN A 123 1.62 -10.50 -2.80
CA GLN A 123 2.91 -11.17 -2.96
C GLN A 123 2.83 -12.47 -3.78
N ALA A 124 1.60 -12.91 -4.17
CA ALA A 124 1.37 -14.15 -4.92
C ALA A 124 0.11 -14.03 -5.77
N LEU A 125 0.23 -13.39 -6.93
CA LEU A 125 -0.90 -13.06 -7.80
C LEU A 125 -1.33 -14.23 -8.69
N PHE A 126 -2.64 -14.49 -8.78
CA PHE A 126 -3.22 -15.51 -9.66
C PHE A 126 -3.62 -14.95 -11.04
N TYR A 127 -2.89 -13.95 -11.50
CA TYR A 127 -3.05 -13.39 -12.84
C TYR A 127 -1.94 -13.91 -13.77
N GLU A 128 -2.26 -13.98 -15.04
CA GLU A 128 -1.31 -14.26 -16.11
C GLU A 128 -0.27 -13.14 -16.23
N ASP A 129 0.89 -13.46 -16.81
CA ASP A 129 1.91 -12.47 -17.15
C ASP A 129 1.33 -11.42 -18.11
N ALA A 130 1.77 -10.18 -17.99
CA ALA A 130 1.38 -9.09 -18.88
C ALA A 130 -0.15 -8.88 -18.98
N SER A 131 -0.86 -8.95 -17.83
CA SER A 131 -2.32 -8.81 -17.74
C SER A 131 -2.79 -7.37 -17.58
N PHE A 132 -1.95 -6.47 -17.04
CA PHE A 132 -2.32 -5.11 -16.65
C PHE A 132 -1.41 -4.06 -17.29
N ASP A 133 -2.00 -2.91 -17.61
CA ASP A 133 -1.27 -1.73 -18.06
C ASP A 133 -0.70 -0.93 -16.88
N VAL A 134 -1.40 -0.99 -15.74
CA VAL A 134 -1.01 -0.31 -14.50
C VAL A 134 -1.22 -1.24 -13.30
N VAL A 135 -0.25 -1.25 -12.39
CA VAL A 135 -0.42 -1.70 -11.01
C VAL A 135 -0.26 -0.49 -10.11
N ILE A 136 -1.29 -0.23 -9.30
CA ILE A 136 -1.27 0.86 -8.32
C ILE A 136 -1.43 0.30 -6.92
N SER A 137 -0.79 0.93 -5.95
CA SER A 137 -0.92 0.57 -4.54
C SER A 137 -0.79 1.80 -3.65
N ARG A 138 -1.47 1.76 -2.49
CA ARG A 138 -1.39 2.81 -1.48
C ARG A 138 -1.36 2.23 -0.07
N ASN A 139 -0.33 2.58 0.70
CA ASN A 139 -0.19 2.15 2.10
C ASN A 139 -0.27 0.63 2.29
N LEU A 140 0.35 -0.13 1.39
CA LEU A 140 0.37 -1.59 1.43
C LEU A 140 1.76 -2.13 1.77
N THR A 141 2.80 -1.67 1.06
CA THR A 141 4.11 -2.33 1.09
C THR A 141 4.77 -2.28 2.46
N TRP A 142 4.38 -1.35 3.32
CA TRP A 142 4.79 -1.28 4.72
C TRP A 142 4.19 -2.39 5.62
N THR A 143 3.18 -3.13 5.14
CA THR A 143 2.54 -4.23 5.88
C THR A 143 2.97 -5.61 5.37
N LEU A 144 3.71 -5.67 4.28
CA LEU A 144 4.08 -6.93 3.63
C LEU A 144 5.33 -7.54 4.26
N PRO A 145 5.32 -8.83 4.61
CA PRO A 145 6.51 -9.53 5.10
C PRO A 145 7.62 -9.66 4.06
N GLU A 146 7.27 -9.70 2.78
CA GLU A 146 8.20 -9.83 1.64
C GLU A 146 7.85 -8.82 0.52
N PRO A 147 8.01 -7.50 0.76
CA PRO A 147 7.58 -6.48 -0.22
C PRO A 147 8.33 -6.57 -1.56
N GLU A 148 9.58 -7.06 -1.58
CA GLU A 148 10.30 -7.34 -2.81
C GLU A 148 9.59 -8.42 -3.66
N LYS A 149 8.98 -9.42 -3.03
CA LYS A 149 8.22 -10.47 -3.72
C LYS A 149 6.97 -9.88 -4.37
N ALA A 150 6.28 -8.94 -3.69
CA ALA A 150 5.17 -8.22 -4.28
C ALA A 150 5.62 -7.42 -5.52
N TYR A 151 6.74 -6.70 -5.45
CA TYR A 151 7.27 -5.97 -6.60
C TYR A 151 7.62 -6.88 -7.78
N ARG A 152 8.12 -8.10 -7.54
CA ARG A 152 8.37 -9.10 -8.59
C ARG A 152 7.08 -9.60 -9.24
N GLU A 153 6.05 -9.87 -8.45
CA GLU A 153 4.72 -10.26 -8.96
C GLU A 153 4.07 -9.10 -9.76
N TRP A 154 4.18 -7.87 -9.28
CA TRP A 154 3.67 -6.70 -9.99
C TRP A 154 4.42 -6.47 -11.31
N PHE A 155 5.75 -6.66 -11.31
CA PHE A 155 6.52 -6.66 -12.56
C PHE A 155 6.03 -7.74 -13.53
N ARG A 156 5.80 -8.96 -13.05
CA ARG A 156 5.35 -10.09 -13.88
C ARG A 156 4.02 -9.78 -14.56
N VAL A 157 3.02 -9.32 -13.81
CA VAL A 157 1.67 -9.08 -14.33
C VAL A 157 1.53 -7.79 -15.15
N LEU A 158 2.47 -6.85 -15.07
CA LEU A 158 2.50 -5.68 -15.92
C LEU A 158 2.86 -6.07 -17.36
N LYS A 159 2.22 -5.44 -18.33
CA LYS A 159 2.60 -5.50 -19.75
C LYS A 159 3.92 -4.77 -19.98
N PRO A 160 4.67 -5.08 -21.07
CA PRO A 160 5.74 -4.20 -21.53
C PRO A 160 5.22 -2.77 -21.73
N GLY A 161 5.95 -1.77 -21.24
CA GLY A 161 5.52 -0.37 -21.18
C GLY A 161 4.56 -0.04 -20.03
N GLY A 162 4.12 -1.06 -19.28
CA GLY A 162 3.20 -0.88 -18.15
C GLY A 162 3.85 -0.15 -16.98
N VAL A 163 3.02 0.51 -16.18
CA VAL A 163 3.45 1.42 -15.11
C VAL A 163 3.09 0.88 -13.73
N LEU A 164 4.07 0.85 -12.85
CA LEU A 164 3.89 0.68 -11.42
C LEU A 164 3.78 2.04 -10.75
N MET A 165 2.80 2.21 -9.86
CA MET A 165 2.67 3.33 -8.94
C MET A 165 2.49 2.82 -7.52
N ASN A 166 3.41 3.15 -6.63
CA ASN A 166 3.28 2.82 -5.20
C ASN A 166 3.35 4.09 -4.36
N PHE A 167 2.32 4.33 -3.56
CA PHE A 167 2.25 5.45 -2.61
C PHE A 167 2.28 4.91 -1.19
N ASP A 168 3.35 5.23 -0.46
CA ASP A 168 3.57 4.69 0.88
C ASP A 168 4.33 5.68 1.78
N ALA A 169 4.70 5.28 2.98
CA ALA A 169 5.51 6.06 3.90
C ALA A 169 6.48 5.16 4.69
N ASP A 170 7.54 5.74 5.27
CA ASP A 170 8.45 5.00 6.15
C ASP A 170 7.88 4.93 7.57
N TYR A 171 6.85 4.08 7.74
CA TYR A 171 6.20 3.91 9.04
C TYR A 171 7.12 3.25 10.08
N ALA A 172 8.02 2.36 9.65
CA ALA A 172 8.94 1.69 10.56
C ALA A 172 9.93 2.68 11.18
N GLU A 173 10.50 3.59 10.38
CA GLU A 173 11.34 4.67 10.89
C GLU A 173 10.56 5.59 11.84
N ASN A 174 9.33 5.91 11.51
CA ASN A 174 8.47 6.70 12.38
C ASN A 174 8.24 6.03 13.74
N VAL A 175 8.01 4.71 13.76
CA VAL A 175 7.82 3.95 15.01
C VAL A 175 9.12 3.87 15.82
N ARG A 176 10.27 3.65 15.17
CA ARG A 176 11.58 3.58 15.84
C ARG A 176 11.99 4.91 16.48
N SER A 177 11.76 6.00 15.77
CA SER A 177 12.33 7.32 16.10
C SER A 177 11.42 8.20 16.95
N HIS A 178 10.12 7.87 17.07
CA HIS A 178 9.15 8.73 17.72
C HIS A 178 8.22 7.99 18.68
N SER A 179 7.97 8.57 19.85
CA SER A 179 6.96 8.05 20.78
C SER A 179 5.55 8.11 20.18
N ALA A 180 4.64 7.25 20.64
CA ALA A 180 3.24 7.23 20.20
C ALA A 180 2.56 8.60 20.34
N GLN A 181 2.92 9.40 21.36
CA GLN A 181 2.38 10.75 21.54
C GLN A 181 2.83 11.71 20.44
N ASN A 182 4.09 11.61 19.97
CA ASN A 182 4.63 12.46 18.91
C ASN A 182 4.14 12.05 17.52
N ARG A 183 3.59 10.83 17.38
CA ARG A 183 3.04 10.28 16.14
C ARG A 183 1.53 10.54 15.98
N ARG A 184 0.93 11.36 16.86
CA ARG A 184 -0.50 11.67 16.79
C ARG A 184 -0.88 12.31 15.45
N VAL A 185 -1.95 11.77 14.88
CA VAL A 185 -2.50 12.22 13.61
C VAL A 185 -3.45 13.40 13.86
N ARG A 186 -3.44 14.37 12.95
CA ARG A 186 -4.34 15.52 13.03
C ARG A 186 -5.79 15.09 12.78
N PRO A 187 -6.79 15.73 13.44
CA PRO A 187 -8.20 15.49 13.13
C PRO A 187 -8.47 15.71 11.63
N GLY A 188 -9.30 14.83 11.05
CA GLY A 188 -9.62 14.88 9.62
C GLY A 188 -8.55 14.26 8.69
N SER A 189 -7.46 13.75 9.24
CA SER A 189 -6.45 13.04 8.45
C SER A 189 -6.99 11.73 7.87
N PRO A 190 -6.66 11.40 6.60
CA PRO A 190 -7.02 10.12 5.98
C PRO A 190 -6.25 8.92 6.57
N TYR A 191 -5.27 9.16 7.41
CA TYR A 191 -4.61 8.09 8.19
C TYR A 191 -5.48 7.57 9.34
N GLY A 192 -6.57 8.24 9.61
CA GLY A 192 -7.75 7.89 10.37
C GLY A 192 -7.56 7.01 11.59
N HIS A 193 -7.79 7.59 12.78
CA HIS A 193 -7.76 6.86 14.03
C HIS A 193 -9.15 6.75 14.69
N ILE A 194 -10.23 6.83 13.90
CA ILE A 194 -11.57 6.48 14.38
C ILE A 194 -11.48 5.05 14.90
N GLY A 195 -11.96 4.80 16.12
CA GLY A 195 -11.91 3.48 16.76
C GLY A 195 -10.51 2.97 17.16
N MET A 196 -9.45 3.76 17.02
CA MET A 196 -8.11 3.36 17.43
C MET A 196 -8.00 3.30 18.96
N THR A 197 -7.73 2.11 19.47
CA THR A 197 -7.41 1.87 20.88
C THR A 197 -5.90 1.77 21.10
N ASP A 198 -5.43 1.90 22.33
CA ASP A 198 -4.02 1.69 22.66
C ASP A 198 -3.55 0.26 22.32
N ALA A 199 -4.44 -0.72 22.37
CA ALA A 199 -4.12 -2.11 22.01
C ALA A 199 -3.92 -2.23 20.49
N LEU A 200 -4.82 -1.65 19.68
CA LEU A 200 -4.68 -1.62 18.21
C LEU A 200 -3.46 -0.81 17.77
N GLN A 201 -3.13 0.28 18.48
CA GLN A 201 -1.92 1.05 18.17
C GLN A 201 -0.66 0.23 18.43
N ARG A 202 -0.59 -0.49 19.56
CA ARG A 202 0.55 -1.38 19.84
C ARG A 202 0.67 -2.49 18.82
N GLU A 203 -0.44 -3.14 18.45
CA GLU A 203 -0.45 -4.18 17.41
C GLU A 203 0.04 -3.65 16.07
N ASN A 204 -0.40 -2.46 15.67
CA ASN A 204 0.07 -1.79 14.47
C ASN A 204 1.59 -1.53 14.51
N ASP A 205 2.10 -1.02 15.62
CA ASP A 205 3.51 -0.73 15.81
C ASP A 205 4.37 -2.02 15.74
N GLU A 206 3.90 -3.10 16.37
CA GLU A 206 4.58 -4.40 16.37
C GLU A 206 4.58 -5.02 14.96
N ILE A 207 3.46 -4.97 14.22
CA ILE A 207 3.38 -5.41 12.83
C ILE A 207 4.37 -4.60 11.98
N THR A 208 4.33 -3.28 12.10
CA THR A 208 5.20 -2.37 11.34
C THR A 208 6.69 -2.71 11.52
N LEU A 209 7.11 -2.95 12.78
CA LEU A 209 8.50 -3.31 13.07
C LEU A 209 8.86 -4.75 12.66
N ALA A 210 7.88 -5.66 12.65
CA ALA A 210 8.12 -7.05 12.26
C ALA A 210 8.35 -7.24 10.76
N VAL A 211 7.78 -6.34 9.92
CA VAL A 211 7.93 -6.38 8.46
C VAL A 211 8.92 -5.34 7.93
N ASP A 212 9.61 -4.63 8.82
CA ASP A 212 10.57 -3.59 8.44
C ASP A 212 11.71 -4.16 7.58
N VAL A 213 11.92 -3.56 6.41
CA VAL A 213 12.99 -3.95 5.48
C VAL A 213 14.39 -3.59 5.99
N GLY A 214 14.49 -2.85 7.11
CA GLY A 214 15.76 -2.45 7.73
C GLY A 214 16.55 -1.42 6.92
N GLN A 215 15.91 -0.76 5.95
CA GLN A 215 16.50 0.25 5.09
C GLN A 215 15.55 1.44 4.92
N THR A 216 16.12 2.62 4.66
CA THR A 216 15.33 3.86 4.50
C THR A 216 14.48 3.83 3.22
N ARG A 217 13.21 4.12 3.36
CA ARG A 217 12.28 4.29 2.25
C ARG A 217 12.12 5.78 1.90
N PRO A 218 11.90 6.15 0.63
CA PRO A 218 11.70 5.30 -0.55
C PRO A 218 12.99 4.90 -1.30
N ALA A 219 14.18 5.15 -0.77
CA ALA A 219 15.42 4.82 -1.46
C ALA A 219 15.55 3.31 -1.71
N TRP A 220 15.17 2.49 -0.72
CA TRP A 220 15.14 1.04 -0.84
C TRP A 220 14.16 0.59 -1.94
N ASP A 221 12.98 1.19 -2.01
CA ASP A 221 11.95 0.85 -3.01
C ASP A 221 12.48 1.09 -4.43
N GLY A 222 13.05 2.27 -4.68
CA GLY A 222 13.60 2.63 -5.98
C GLY A 222 14.72 1.69 -6.43
N GLN A 223 15.65 1.36 -5.53
CA GLN A 223 16.74 0.42 -5.83
C GLN A 223 16.21 -1.00 -6.08
N THR A 224 15.31 -1.50 -5.25
CA THR A 224 14.69 -2.82 -5.40
C THR A 224 13.97 -2.95 -6.75
N LEU A 225 13.24 -1.93 -7.18
CA LEU A 225 12.57 -1.95 -8.47
C LEU A 225 13.55 -1.97 -9.64
N LEU A 226 14.65 -1.22 -9.57
CA LEU A 226 15.72 -1.28 -10.58
C LEU A 226 16.36 -2.68 -10.63
N ASP A 227 16.64 -3.29 -9.48
CA ASP A 227 17.24 -4.63 -9.38
C ASP A 227 16.30 -5.73 -9.92
N ILE A 228 14.98 -5.52 -9.85
CA ILE A 228 13.97 -6.42 -10.44
C ILE A 228 13.94 -6.30 -11.97
N GLY A 229 14.31 -5.15 -12.52
CA GLY A 229 14.34 -4.90 -13.95
C GLY A 229 13.42 -3.79 -14.46
N PHE A 230 12.77 -3.05 -13.55
CA PHE A 230 12.07 -1.83 -13.94
C PHE A 230 13.02 -0.77 -14.49
N SER A 231 12.51 0.06 -15.37
CA SER A 231 13.20 1.26 -15.89
C SER A 231 12.46 2.52 -15.46
N ASP A 232 13.07 3.68 -15.68
CA ASP A 232 12.50 5.00 -15.35
C ASP A 232 11.93 5.08 -13.92
N CYS A 233 12.64 4.50 -12.95
CA CYS A 233 12.22 4.54 -11.54
C CYS A 233 12.40 5.96 -11.00
N ARG A 234 11.29 6.58 -10.58
CA ARG A 234 11.26 7.93 -10.01
C ARG A 234 10.60 7.88 -8.64
N THR A 235 11.26 8.49 -7.67
CA THR A 235 10.72 8.66 -6.32
C THR A 235 10.32 10.11 -6.10
N ASP A 236 9.18 10.35 -5.48
CA ASP A 236 8.64 11.67 -5.18
C ASP A 236 8.26 11.75 -3.70
N THR A 237 9.05 12.46 -2.92
CA THR A 237 8.84 12.67 -1.48
C THR A 237 7.93 13.85 -1.16
N THR A 238 7.35 14.48 -2.18
CA THR A 238 6.49 15.67 -2.03
C THR A 238 5.02 15.40 -2.34
N VAL A 239 4.69 14.19 -2.78
CA VAL A 239 3.32 13.79 -3.16
C VAL A 239 2.34 13.96 -2.00
N GLY A 240 2.70 13.57 -0.79
CA GLY A 240 1.86 13.73 0.40
C GLY A 240 1.50 15.19 0.65
N ARG A 241 2.46 16.11 0.50
CA ARG A 241 2.19 17.55 0.64
C ARG A 241 1.21 18.07 -0.41
N ARG A 242 1.31 17.60 -1.66
CA ARG A 242 0.39 18.02 -2.73
C ARG A 242 -1.03 17.52 -2.50
N ILE A 243 -1.20 16.30 -2.01
CA ILE A 243 -2.51 15.67 -1.84
C ILE A 243 -3.11 16.02 -0.47
N LEU A 244 -2.37 15.80 0.60
CA LEU A 244 -2.83 15.85 1.98
C LEU A 244 -2.55 17.21 2.64
N GLY A 245 -1.60 17.98 2.11
CA GLY A 245 -1.20 19.26 2.69
C GLY A 245 -0.73 19.09 4.14
N GLU A 246 -1.33 19.86 5.05
CA GLU A 246 -1.05 19.82 6.49
C GLU A 246 -1.50 18.51 7.18
N LEU A 247 -2.30 17.68 6.51
CA LEU A 247 -2.76 16.38 7.03
C LEU A 247 -1.75 15.28 6.80
N ASP A 248 -0.71 15.50 5.98
CA ASP A 248 0.37 14.54 5.81
C ASP A 248 1.14 14.32 7.12
N LEU A 249 1.69 13.11 7.27
CA LEU A 249 2.39 12.74 8.50
C LEU A 249 3.74 13.46 8.59
N LYS A 250 3.96 14.18 9.67
CA LYS A 250 5.19 14.97 9.87
C LYS A 250 6.45 14.11 9.85
N HIS A 251 6.38 12.92 10.46
CA HIS A 251 7.53 12.04 10.70
C HIS A 251 7.56 10.80 9.80
N ALA A 252 6.55 10.62 8.98
CA ALA A 252 6.48 9.64 7.92
C ALA A 252 5.70 10.24 6.75
N PRO A 253 6.23 11.28 6.08
CA PRO A 253 5.55 11.90 4.96
C PRO A 253 5.36 10.87 3.85
N MET A 254 4.22 10.96 3.18
CA MET A 254 3.94 10.08 2.05
C MET A 254 4.90 10.34 0.91
N PHE A 255 5.42 9.28 0.35
CA PHE A 255 6.17 9.28 -0.89
C PHE A 255 5.41 8.54 -2.00
N GLY A 256 5.75 8.84 -3.25
CA GLY A 256 5.33 8.09 -4.43
C GLY A 256 6.55 7.49 -5.13
N VAL A 257 6.38 6.27 -5.66
CA VAL A 257 7.35 5.64 -6.55
C VAL A 257 6.62 5.31 -7.85
N ARG A 258 7.18 5.72 -8.98
CA ARG A 258 6.73 5.35 -10.32
C ARG A 258 7.84 4.62 -11.03
N ALA A 259 7.52 3.49 -11.65
CA ALA A 259 8.48 2.72 -12.45
C ALA A 259 7.81 2.14 -13.70
N ILE A 260 8.57 1.90 -14.75
CA ILE A 260 8.09 1.37 -16.03
C ILE A 260 8.71 -0.01 -16.24
N LYS A 261 7.88 -0.99 -16.62
CA LYS A 261 8.38 -2.28 -17.15
C LYS A 261 8.83 -2.06 -18.59
N PRO A 262 10.11 -2.39 -18.94
CA PRO A 262 10.62 -2.25 -20.30
C PRO A 262 9.86 -3.07 -21.32
#